data_1250f37f4d49a6a574d277b85f6e4dd3
#
_entry.id   1250f37f4d49a6a574d277b85f6e4dd3
#
_cell.length_a   1.000
_cell.length_b   1.000
_cell.length_c   1.000
_cell.angle_alpha   90.00
_cell.angle_beta   90.00
_cell.angle_gamma   90.00
#
_symmetry.space_group_name_H-M   'P 1'
#
loop_
_entity.id
_entity.type
_entity.pdbx_description
1 polymer ?
#
loop_
_entity_poly.entity_id
_entity_poly.type
_entity_poly.pdbx_seq_one_letter_code
_entity_poly.pdbx_strand_id
1 'polypeptide(L)'
;LRSDILNMDDLTEGMVLEGTVRNVAKFGAFVDIGLKNDALIHISEIAEKFVSDATKELSVGQIIKVKILSLDKERKRVGLTRKGL
;
A
#
# COMPACT_ATOMS: atom_id res chain seq x y z
N LEU A 1 -5.23 -9.30 21.11
CA LEU A 1 -5.25 -7.94 20.59
C LEU A 1 -3.88 -7.53 20.10
N ARG A 2 -3.83 -7.09 18.89
CA ARG A 2 -2.58 -6.68 18.28
C ARG A 2 -2.44 -5.17 18.30
N SER A 3 -1.38 -4.73 18.91
CA SER A 3 -1.01 -3.33 18.88
C SER A 3 0.36 -3.16 18.24
N ASP A 4 0.85 -4.22 17.64
CA ASP A 4 2.23 -4.26 17.18
C ASP A 4 2.42 -3.53 15.89
N ILE A 5 3.55 -2.86 15.78
CA ILE A 5 4.01 -2.31 14.52
C ILE A 5 4.79 -3.41 13.82
N LEU A 6 4.42 -3.70 12.59
CA LEU A 6 5.13 -4.69 11.81
C LEU A 6 6.52 -4.19 11.45
N ASN A 7 7.46 -5.13 11.39
CA ASN A 7 8.80 -4.84 10.89
C ASN A 7 8.86 -5.28 9.44
N MET A 8 9.66 -4.58 8.65
CA MET A 8 9.83 -4.97 7.25
C MET A 8 10.39 -6.38 7.11
N ASP A 9 11.11 -6.86 8.11
CA ASP A 9 11.65 -8.21 8.10
C ASP A 9 10.55 -9.27 8.19
N ASP A 10 9.37 -8.91 8.67
CA ASP A 10 8.23 -9.81 8.75
C ASP A 10 7.43 -9.85 7.46
N LEU A 11 7.81 -9.03 6.48
CA LEU A 11 7.08 -8.90 5.22
C LEU A 11 7.82 -9.63 4.10
N THR A 12 7.04 -10.15 3.16
CA THR A 12 7.59 -10.79 1.96
C THR A 12 6.82 -10.32 0.74
N GLU A 13 7.49 -10.30 -0.39
CA GLU A 13 6.83 -9.99 -1.66
C GLU A 13 5.76 -11.02 -1.94
N GLY A 14 4.61 -10.54 -2.41
CA GLY A 14 3.46 -11.40 -2.65
C GLY A 14 2.52 -11.57 -1.48
N MET A 15 2.89 -11.06 -0.31
CA MET A 15 2.06 -11.15 0.88
C MET A 15 0.87 -10.22 0.76
N VAL A 16 -0.33 -10.71 1.09
CA VAL A 16 -1.55 -9.91 1.03
C VAL A 16 -1.88 -9.38 2.42
N LEU A 17 -2.14 -8.09 2.49
CA LEU A 17 -2.41 -7.39 3.74
C LEU A 17 -3.61 -6.47 3.56
N GLU A 18 -4.20 -6.08 4.69
CA GLU A 18 -5.14 -4.97 4.70
C GLU A 18 -4.42 -3.72 5.17
N GLY A 19 -4.73 -2.60 4.52
CA GLY A 19 -4.16 -1.33 4.92
C GLY A 19 -5.19 -0.22 4.89
N THR A 20 -4.88 0.87 5.57
CA THR A 20 -5.74 2.04 5.60
C THR A 20 -5.11 3.14 4.77
N VAL A 21 -5.87 3.70 3.85
CA VAL A 21 -5.39 4.80 3.01
C VAL A 21 -5.21 6.03 3.88
N ARG A 22 -3.98 6.55 3.93
CA ARG A 22 -3.64 7.70 4.76
C ARG A 22 -3.60 8.99 3.99
N ASN A 23 -3.19 8.92 2.73
CA ASN A 23 -3.10 10.09 1.88
C ASN A 23 -3.19 9.63 0.43
N VAL A 24 -3.77 10.47 -0.41
CA VAL A 24 -3.92 10.15 -1.84
C VAL A 24 -3.40 11.32 -2.65
N ALA A 25 -2.55 11.01 -3.61
CA ALA A 25 -2.01 11.98 -4.56
C ALA A 25 -2.36 11.50 -5.97
N LYS A 26 -2.12 12.35 -6.97
CA LYS A 26 -2.42 11.98 -8.35
C LYS A 26 -1.60 10.78 -8.82
N PHE A 27 -0.40 10.63 -8.30
CA PHE A 27 0.50 9.54 -8.74
C PHE A 27 0.31 8.25 -7.95
N GLY A 28 -0.49 8.26 -6.90
CA GLY A 28 -0.71 7.06 -6.09
C GLY A 28 -1.24 7.41 -4.71
N ALA A 29 -1.08 6.49 -3.78
CA ALA A 29 -1.59 6.67 -2.43
C ALA A 29 -0.61 6.11 -1.40
N PHE A 30 -0.65 6.70 -0.20
CA PHE A 30 0.10 6.20 0.94
C PHE A 30 -0.84 5.40 1.82
N VAL A 31 -0.41 4.21 2.18
CA VAL A 31 -1.25 3.23 2.88
C VAL A 31 -0.53 2.78 4.15
N ASP A 32 -1.26 2.80 5.25
CA ASP A 32 -0.74 2.32 6.53
C ASP A 32 -1.01 0.82 6.63
N ILE A 33 0.03 0.02 6.62
CA ILE A 33 -0.07 -1.43 6.76
C ILE A 33 0.50 -1.93 8.09
N GLY A 34 0.72 -1.02 9.04
CA GLY A 34 1.26 -1.36 10.34
C GLY A 34 2.73 -1.08 10.51
N LEU A 35 3.37 -0.49 9.51
CA LEU A 35 4.76 -0.07 9.61
C LEU A 35 4.87 1.34 10.15
N LYS A 36 6.04 1.72 10.62
CA LYS A 36 6.31 3.09 11.04
C LYS A 36 6.10 4.08 9.92
N ASN A 37 6.52 3.70 8.71
CA ASN A 37 6.36 4.52 7.53
C ASN A 37 5.24 3.96 6.67
N ASP A 38 4.49 4.85 6.03
CA ASP A 38 3.42 4.42 5.15
C ASP A 38 4.02 3.77 3.90
N ALA A 39 3.32 2.75 3.41
CA ALA A 39 3.68 2.13 2.14
C ALA A 39 3.05 2.90 0.99
N LEU A 40 3.62 2.77 -0.19
CA LEU A 40 3.13 3.45 -1.38
C LEU A 40 2.50 2.47 -2.35
N ILE A 41 1.31 2.83 -2.84
CA ILE A 41 0.71 2.14 -3.97
C ILE A 41 0.73 3.11 -5.16
N HIS A 42 1.46 2.75 -6.22
CA HIS A 42 1.57 3.59 -7.40
C HIS A 42 0.26 3.55 -8.18
N ILE A 43 -0.03 4.65 -8.91
CA ILE A 43 -1.27 4.76 -9.66
C ILE A 43 -1.46 3.60 -10.64
N SER A 44 -0.38 3.11 -11.22
CA SER A 44 -0.44 1.99 -12.15
C SER A 44 -0.78 0.67 -11.46
N GLU A 45 -0.70 0.62 -10.14
CA GLU A 45 -0.96 -0.58 -9.35
C GLU A 45 -2.27 -0.54 -8.58
N ILE A 46 -3.05 0.54 -8.73
CA ILE A 46 -4.30 0.68 -8.00
C ILE A 46 -5.39 -0.21 -8.58
N ALA A 47 -5.43 -0.33 -9.90
CA ALA A 47 -6.42 -1.16 -10.58
C ALA A 47 -5.82 -1.70 -11.87
N GLU A 48 -6.44 -2.75 -12.39
CA GLU A 48 -5.97 -3.35 -13.65
C GLU A 48 -6.30 -2.47 -14.85
N LYS A 49 -7.31 -1.62 -14.71
CA LYS A 49 -7.65 -0.65 -15.76
C LYS A 49 -6.77 0.59 -15.61
N PHE A 50 -6.73 1.39 -16.67
CA PHE A 50 -6.02 2.66 -16.62
C PHE A 50 -6.67 3.60 -15.62
N VAL A 51 -5.87 4.14 -14.71
CA VAL A 51 -6.32 5.11 -13.71
C VAL A 51 -5.51 6.37 -13.93
N SER A 52 -6.19 7.46 -14.26
CA SER A 52 -5.52 8.73 -14.51
C SER A 52 -5.33 9.56 -13.24
N ASP A 53 -6.12 9.28 -12.21
CA ASP A 53 -6.07 10.05 -10.98
C ASP A 53 -6.45 9.14 -9.81
N ALA A 54 -5.49 8.88 -8.93
CA ALA A 54 -5.70 7.99 -7.80
C ALA A 54 -6.76 8.52 -6.83
N THR A 55 -6.95 9.84 -6.79
CA THR A 55 -7.94 10.42 -5.88
C THR A 55 -9.37 10.02 -6.23
N LYS A 56 -9.59 9.55 -7.45
CA LYS A 56 -10.91 9.07 -7.88
C LYS A 56 -11.15 7.61 -7.51
N GLU A 57 -10.08 6.86 -7.26
CA GLU A 57 -10.20 5.44 -6.96
C GLU A 57 -10.10 5.13 -5.49
N LEU A 58 -9.39 5.95 -4.73
CA LEU A 58 -9.15 5.74 -3.31
C LEU A 58 -9.54 6.97 -2.51
N SER A 59 -9.95 6.73 -1.26
CA SER A 59 -10.30 7.81 -0.34
C SER A 59 -9.52 7.65 0.95
N VAL A 60 -9.15 8.78 1.55
CA VAL A 60 -8.45 8.77 2.83
C VAL A 60 -9.36 8.11 3.88
N GLY A 61 -8.78 7.19 4.65
CA GLY A 61 -9.51 6.45 5.65
C GLY A 61 -10.11 5.15 5.15
N GLN A 62 -10.04 4.89 3.85
CA GLN A 62 -10.56 3.66 3.27
C GLN A 62 -9.65 2.48 3.62
N ILE A 63 -10.26 1.36 3.99
CA ILE A 63 -9.52 0.12 4.23
C ILE A 63 -9.54 -0.70 2.95
N ILE A 64 -8.35 -1.08 2.48
CA ILE A 64 -8.21 -1.82 1.23
C ILE A 64 -7.31 -3.02 1.42
N LYS A 65 -7.47 -4.02 0.57
CA LYS A 65 -6.54 -5.13 0.50
C LYS A 65 -5.45 -4.78 -0.48
N VAL A 66 -4.22 -5.06 -0.09
CA VAL A 66 -3.06 -4.79 -0.91
C VAL A 66 -2.12 -5.97 -0.86
N LYS A 67 -1.29 -6.07 -1.86
CA LYS A 67 -0.29 -7.12 -1.97
C LYS A 67 1.08 -6.46 -2.05
N ILE A 68 2.04 -7.03 -1.38
CA ILE A 68 3.38 -6.46 -1.38
C ILE A 68 4.02 -6.75 -2.74
N LEU A 69 4.31 -5.68 -3.46
CA LEU A 69 4.94 -5.75 -4.77
C LEU A 69 6.45 -5.75 -4.65
N SER A 70 6.98 -4.91 -3.77
CA SER A 70 8.41 -4.79 -3.57
C SER A 70 8.72 -4.33 -2.17
N LEU A 71 9.90 -4.71 -1.70
CA LEU A 71 10.41 -4.31 -0.39
C LEU A 71 11.81 -3.71 -0.57
N ASP A 72 11.99 -2.51 -0.06
CA ASP A 72 13.30 -1.87 -0.02
C ASP A 72 13.65 -1.62 1.44
N LYS A 73 14.37 -2.57 2.01
CA LYS A 73 14.72 -2.52 3.44
C LYS A 73 15.73 -1.42 3.75
N GLU A 74 16.57 -1.08 2.81
CA GLU A 74 17.56 -0.04 3.01
C GLU A 74 16.91 1.33 3.15
N ARG A 75 15.91 1.58 2.31
CA ARG A 75 15.18 2.86 2.33
C ARG A 75 13.92 2.80 3.16
N LYS A 76 13.61 1.62 3.71
CA LYS A 76 12.41 1.38 4.51
C LYS A 76 11.15 1.75 3.74
N ARG A 77 11.09 1.31 2.48
CA ARG A 77 9.95 1.57 1.60
C ARG A 77 9.31 0.26 1.18
N VAL A 78 8.01 0.30 1.05
CA VAL A 78 7.22 -0.84 0.61
C VAL A 78 6.36 -0.39 -0.56
N GLY A 79 6.45 -1.10 -1.66
CA GLY A 79 5.58 -0.89 -2.81
C GLY A 79 4.44 -1.87 -2.78
N LEU A 80 3.23 -1.38 -3.01
CA LEU A 80 2.02 -2.19 -2.93
C LEU A 80 1.31 -2.24 -4.28
N THR A 81 0.46 -3.26 -4.44
CA THR A 81 -0.39 -3.39 -5.61
C THR A 81 -1.76 -3.91 -5.21
N ARG A 82 -2.77 -3.51 -5.96
CA ARG A 82 -4.11 -4.07 -5.83
C ARG A 82 -4.44 -5.01 -6.98
N LYS A 83 -3.54 -5.13 -7.94
CA LYS A 83 -3.78 -6.00 -9.09
C LYS A 83 -3.74 -7.46 -8.67
N GLY A 84 -4.67 -8.23 -9.19
CA GLY A 84 -4.76 -9.65 -8.90
C GLY A 84 -5.45 -9.99 -7.58
N LEU A 85 -6.07 -9.03 -6.94
CA LEU A 85 -6.80 -9.23 -5.70
C LEU A 85 -8.30 -9.26 -5.90
#